data_0a257822c3921ff9b30fa9ba9a6f3dcf
#
_entry.id   0a257822c3921ff9b30fa9ba9a6f3dcf
#
_cell.length_a   1.000
_cell.length_b   1.000
_cell.length_c   1.000
_cell.angle_alpha   90.00
_cell.angle_beta   90.00
_cell.angle_gamma   90.00
#
_symmetry.space_group_name_H-M   'P 1'
#
loop_
_entity.id
_entity.type
_entity.pdbx_description
1 polymer ?
#
loop_
_entity_poly.entity_id
_entity_poly.type
_entity_poly.pdbx_seq_one_letter_code
_entity_poly.pdbx_strand_id
1 'polypeptide(L)'
;MMAYPKFLSPEEIVKTAVHLVEHGDVDGLSLRAVAAELGVKAPSLYRYFSDKEALENAVAEAILSLMLVEFRTTSASKNPETRFRKMVEIYLNFARERFPLYTFVVQHNHPERYASGMGKAVWDLIVGTASAVSGRPDDTAAAVATWAFLHGYATLEHSGAFGPSGPKGGLERGLEAFLSSFRSGVPSARQRNAVRTAAVQHANPAAD
;
A
#
# COMPACT_ATOMS: atom_id res chain seq x y z
N MET A 1 -46.97 -3.01 9.30
CA MET A 1 -45.83 -2.34 9.92
C MET A 1 -45.06 -1.68 8.78
N MET A 2 -45.21 -0.37 8.57
CA MET A 2 -44.48 0.37 7.51
C MET A 2 -43.02 0.47 7.96
N ALA A 3 -42.12 -0.18 7.22
CA ALA A 3 -40.70 0.03 7.43
C ALA A 3 -40.38 1.49 7.08
N TYR A 4 -39.87 2.26 8.06
CA TYR A 4 -39.30 3.58 7.80
C TYR A 4 -38.27 3.48 6.68
N PRO A 5 -38.28 4.40 5.69
CA PRO A 5 -37.28 4.39 4.65
C PRO A 5 -35.90 4.48 5.31
N LYS A 6 -35.08 3.44 5.11
CA LYS A 6 -33.69 3.39 5.55
C LYS A 6 -33.00 4.61 4.95
N PHE A 7 -32.51 5.51 5.79
CA PHE A 7 -31.86 6.73 5.31
C PHE A 7 -30.54 6.31 4.67
N LEU A 8 -30.51 6.26 3.36
CA LEU A 8 -29.36 5.89 2.58
C LEU A 8 -28.35 7.05 2.59
N SER A 9 -27.12 6.81 3.03
CA SER A 9 -26.04 7.80 2.99
C SER A 9 -24.86 7.30 2.18
N PRO A 10 -23.99 8.18 1.64
CA PRO A 10 -22.74 7.78 1.00
C PRO A 10 -21.89 6.86 1.88
N GLU A 11 -21.80 7.17 3.17
CA GLU A 11 -21.01 6.42 4.14
C GLU A 11 -21.57 4.99 4.33
N GLU A 12 -22.89 4.83 4.40
CA GLU A 12 -23.51 3.51 4.52
C GLU A 12 -23.30 2.68 3.24
N ILE A 13 -23.41 3.31 2.06
CA ILE A 13 -23.12 2.67 0.78
C ILE A 13 -21.68 2.19 0.71
N VAL A 14 -20.71 3.05 1.05
CA VAL A 14 -19.28 2.72 1.05
C VAL A 14 -18.97 1.63 2.07
N LYS A 15 -19.52 1.71 3.28
CA LYS A 15 -19.35 0.68 4.32
C LYS A 15 -19.83 -0.69 3.83
N THR A 16 -20.99 -0.74 3.18
CA THR A 16 -21.53 -1.98 2.59
C THR A 16 -20.65 -2.47 1.44
N ALA A 17 -20.16 -1.56 0.60
CA ALA A 17 -19.24 -1.91 -0.49
C ALA A 17 -17.92 -2.48 0.03
N VAL A 18 -17.32 -1.88 1.07
CA VAL A 18 -16.13 -2.42 1.75
C VAL A 18 -16.39 -3.82 2.31
N HIS A 19 -17.54 -4.03 2.94
CA HIS A 19 -17.92 -5.35 3.45
C HIS A 19 -18.02 -6.39 2.32
N LEU A 20 -18.61 -6.04 1.19
CA LEU A 20 -18.70 -6.93 0.02
C LEU A 20 -17.32 -7.28 -0.55
N VAL A 21 -16.40 -6.30 -0.63
CA VAL A 21 -15.01 -6.55 -1.05
C VAL A 21 -14.29 -7.47 -0.08
N GLU A 22 -14.47 -7.28 1.23
CA GLU A 22 -13.80 -8.07 2.26
C GLU A 22 -14.23 -9.55 2.27
N HIS A 23 -15.51 -9.85 1.95
CA HIS A 23 -16.10 -11.18 2.05
C HIS A 23 -16.49 -11.81 0.72
N GLY A 24 -16.27 -11.12 -0.39
CA GLY A 24 -16.66 -11.54 -1.72
C GLY A 24 -15.53 -11.56 -2.74
N ASP A 25 -15.89 -11.58 -3.99
CA ASP A 25 -14.97 -11.42 -5.10
C ASP A 25 -14.71 -9.93 -5.34
N VAL A 26 -13.44 -9.54 -5.35
CA VAL A 26 -13.00 -8.17 -5.59
C VAL A 26 -13.52 -7.64 -6.94
N ASP A 27 -13.59 -8.51 -7.95
CA ASP A 27 -14.10 -8.18 -9.28
C ASP A 27 -15.63 -8.04 -9.31
N GLY A 28 -16.34 -8.56 -8.31
CA GLY A 28 -17.80 -8.55 -8.19
C GLY A 28 -18.40 -7.22 -7.70
N LEU A 29 -17.59 -6.24 -7.27
CA LEU A 29 -18.11 -4.97 -6.79
C LEU A 29 -18.87 -4.23 -7.90
N SER A 30 -20.13 -3.92 -7.63
CA SER A 30 -20.99 -3.12 -8.52
C SER A 30 -22.07 -2.39 -7.73
N LEU A 31 -22.57 -1.28 -8.29
CA LEU A 31 -23.72 -0.57 -7.71
C LEU A 31 -24.95 -1.47 -7.53
N ARG A 32 -25.11 -2.48 -8.40
CA ARG A 32 -26.20 -3.45 -8.29
C ARG A 32 -26.02 -4.40 -7.10
N ALA A 33 -24.81 -4.92 -6.89
CA ALA A 33 -24.50 -5.79 -5.77
C ALA A 33 -24.68 -5.05 -4.43
N VAL A 34 -24.17 -3.83 -4.34
CA VAL A 34 -24.33 -2.98 -3.14
C VAL A 34 -25.81 -2.63 -2.89
N ALA A 35 -26.58 -2.33 -3.93
CA ALA A 35 -28.01 -2.06 -3.80
C ALA A 35 -28.79 -3.30 -3.31
N ALA A 36 -28.46 -4.49 -3.81
CA ALA A 36 -29.05 -5.73 -3.38
C ALA A 36 -28.77 -6.00 -1.89
N GLU A 37 -27.54 -5.82 -1.44
CA GLU A 37 -27.14 -5.99 -0.05
C GLU A 37 -27.84 -5.00 0.89
N LEU A 38 -28.00 -3.74 0.44
CA LEU A 38 -28.74 -2.71 1.18
C LEU A 38 -30.26 -2.90 1.15
N GLY A 39 -30.79 -3.80 0.31
CA GLY A 39 -32.22 -3.98 0.13
C GLY A 39 -32.91 -2.81 -0.59
N VAL A 40 -32.19 -2.09 -1.43
CA VAL A 40 -32.70 -0.94 -2.20
C VAL A 40 -32.59 -1.18 -3.71
N LYS A 41 -33.25 -0.35 -4.52
CA LYS A 41 -33.15 -0.42 -5.99
C LYS A 41 -31.84 0.27 -6.45
N ALA A 42 -31.12 -0.32 -7.41
CA ALA A 42 -29.89 0.24 -7.95
C ALA A 42 -29.97 1.71 -8.40
N PRO A 43 -31.08 2.21 -9.02
CA PRO A 43 -31.21 3.64 -9.34
C PRO A 43 -31.08 4.58 -8.13
N SER A 44 -31.34 4.11 -6.91
CA SER A 44 -31.20 4.93 -5.71
C SER A 44 -29.75 5.25 -5.40
N LEU A 45 -28.80 4.38 -5.77
CA LEU A 45 -27.37 4.59 -5.55
C LEU A 45 -26.73 5.53 -6.57
N TYR A 46 -27.27 5.59 -7.80
CA TYR A 46 -26.77 6.52 -8.83
C TYR A 46 -26.96 7.99 -8.46
N ARG A 47 -27.73 8.30 -7.41
CA ARG A 47 -27.84 9.66 -6.85
C ARG A 47 -26.61 10.05 -6.01
N TYR A 48 -25.84 9.06 -5.57
CA TYR A 48 -24.66 9.23 -4.70
C TYR A 48 -23.35 8.97 -5.47
N PHE A 49 -23.36 7.98 -6.37
CA PHE A 49 -22.21 7.57 -7.17
C PHE A 49 -22.62 7.51 -8.63
N SER A 50 -22.00 8.34 -9.47
CA SER A 50 -22.33 8.47 -10.91
C SER A 50 -22.17 7.14 -11.66
N ASP A 51 -21.18 6.36 -11.26
CA ASP A 51 -20.73 5.14 -11.93
C ASP A 51 -19.98 4.21 -10.97
N LYS A 52 -19.50 3.09 -11.50
CA LYS A 52 -18.73 2.10 -10.74
C LYS A 52 -17.40 2.68 -10.26
N GLU A 53 -16.73 3.48 -11.09
CA GLU A 53 -15.42 4.06 -10.77
C GLU A 53 -15.51 5.03 -9.58
N ALA A 54 -16.56 5.86 -9.53
CA ALA A 54 -16.81 6.74 -8.39
C ALA A 54 -17.00 5.95 -7.09
N LEU A 55 -17.71 4.81 -7.14
CA LEU A 55 -17.87 3.92 -5.99
C LEU A 55 -16.53 3.26 -5.61
N GLU A 56 -15.78 2.74 -6.57
CA GLU A 56 -14.47 2.10 -6.34
C GLU A 56 -13.47 3.07 -5.73
N ASN A 57 -13.47 4.32 -6.18
CA ASN A 57 -12.64 5.37 -5.61
C ASN A 57 -13.00 5.64 -4.14
N ALA A 58 -14.29 5.75 -3.82
CA ALA A 58 -14.74 5.95 -2.44
C ALA A 58 -14.43 4.75 -1.53
N VAL A 59 -14.54 3.53 -2.04
CA VAL A 59 -14.18 2.30 -1.32
C VAL A 59 -12.67 2.27 -1.03
N ALA A 60 -11.85 2.58 -2.02
CA ALA A 60 -10.40 2.61 -1.81
C ALA A 60 -9.97 3.71 -0.82
N GLU A 61 -10.59 4.90 -0.86
CA GLU A 61 -10.37 5.95 0.15
C GLU A 61 -10.74 5.47 1.56
N ALA A 62 -11.84 4.74 1.70
CA ALA A 62 -12.24 4.18 2.98
C ALA A 62 -11.24 3.13 3.49
N ILE A 63 -10.76 2.23 2.64
CA ILE A 63 -9.76 1.23 2.99
C ILE A 63 -8.43 1.89 3.38
N LEU A 64 -7.97 2.88 2.61
CA LEU A 64 -6.76 3.64 2.94
C LEU A 64 -6.89 4.41 4.25
N SER A 65 -8.10 4.88 4.59
CA SER A 65 -8.38 5.50 5.89
C SER A 65 -8.16 4.53 7.05
N LEU A 66 -8.56 3.26 6.91
CA LEU A 66 -8.30 2.23 7.92
C LEU A 66 -6.79 2.03 8.12
N MET A 67 -6.04 1.87 7.03
CA MET A 67 -4.57 1.74 7.09
C MET A 67 -3.91 2.97 7.72
N LEU A 68 -4.36 4.17 7.35
CA LEU A 68 -3.80 5.42 7.87
C LEU A 68 -3.97 5.54 9.39
N VAL A 69 -5.13 5.14 9.93
CA VAL A 69 -5.38 5.12 11.38
C VAL A 69 -4.35 4.24 12.08
N GLU A 70 -4.11 3.03 11.58
CA GLU A 70 -3.12 2.11 12.14
C GLU A 70 -1.69 2.66 12.00
N PHE A 71 -1.31 3.17 10.84
CA PHE A 71 0.01 3.76 10.62
C PHE A 71 0.29 4.95 11.56
N ARG A 72 -0.71 5.77 11.86
CA ARG A 72 -0.55 6.89 12.79
C ARG A 72 -0.19 6.46 14.21
N THR A 73 -0.52 5.24 14.62
CA THR A 73 -0.10 4.71 15.93
C THR A 73 1.41 4.61 16.05
N THR A 74 2.13 4.48 14.93
CA THR A 74 3.60 4.40 14.91
C THR A 74 4.27 5.72 15.30
N SER A 75 3.55 6.84 15.17
CA SER A 75 4.07 8.19 15.45
C SER A 75 4.49 8.39 16.91
N ALA A 76 4.04 7.53 17.83
CA ALA A 76 4.45 7.55 19.23
C ALA A 76 5.95 7.23 19.44
N SER A 77 6.58 6.52 18.49
CA SER A 77 8.01 6.20 18.58
C SER A 77 8.87 7.37 18.08
N LYS A 78 9.81 7.82 18.91
CA LYS A 78 10.82 8.84 18.53
C LYS A 78 11.94 8.25 17.66
N ASN A 79 12.17 6.93 17.72
CA ASN A 79 13.21 6.27 16.93
C ASN A 79 12.67 5.99 15.51
N PRO A 80 13.28 6.55 14.44
CA PRO A 80 12.83 6.38 13.07
C PRO A 80 12.83 4.91 12.61
N GLU A 81 13.85 4.13 12.98
CA GLU A 81 13.94 2.72 12.61
C GLU A 81 12.83 1.90 13.28
N THR A 82 12.56 2.14 14.55
CA THR A 82 11.44 1.48 15.26
C THR A 82 10.10 1.81 14.60
N ARG A 83 9.92 3.06 14.17
CA ARG A 83 8.72 3.50 13.46
C ARG A 83 8.61 2.78 12.11
N PHE A 84 9.68 2.72 11.35
CA PHE A 84 9.75 2.02 10.07
C PHE A 84 9.36 0.54 10.22
N ARG A 85 9.97 -0.18 11.18
CA ARG A 85 9.66 -1.61 11.43
C ARG A 85 8.20 -1.82 11.81
N LYS A 86 7.63 -0.95 12.64
CA LYS A 86 6.21 -1.00 12.99
C LYS A 86 5.30 -0.75 11.81
N MET A 87 5.64 0.17 10.92
CA MET A 87 4.87 0.40 9.68
C MET A 87 4.90 -0.82 8.76
N VAL A 88 6.06 -1.48 8.64
CA VAL A 88 6.19 -2.74 7.90
C VAL A 88 5.30 -3.83 8.50
N GLU A 89 5.31 -3.97 9.82
CA GLU A 89 4.46 -4.93 10.54
C GLU A 89 2.97 -4.68 10.29
N ILE A 90 2.52 -3.43 10.43
CA ILE A 90 1.12 -3.04 10.16
C ILE A 90 0.74 -3.34 8.71
N TYR A 91 1.60 -2.98 7.74
CA TYR A 91 1.34 -3.24 6.33
C TYR A 91 1.17 -4.73 6.04
N LEU A 92 2.07 -5.57 6.55
CA LEU A 92 2.00 -7.01 6.32
C LEU A 92 0.84 -7.67 7.06
N ASN A 93 0.54 -7.22 8.28
CA ASN A 93 -0.62 -7.72 9.02
C ASN A 93 -1.92 -7.36 8.32
N PHE A 94 -2.05 -6.13 7.80
CA PHE A 94 -3.22 -5.75 6.99
C PHE A 94 -3.37 -6.66 5.76
N ALA A 95 -2.26 -6.92 5.05
CA ALA A 95 -2.28 -7.81 3.90
C ALA A 95 -2.65 -9.26 4.28
N ARG A 96 -2.18 -9.78 5.43
CA ARG A 96 -2.49 -11.13 5.91
C ARG A 96 -3.94 -11.29 6.34
N GLU A 97 -4.44 -10.33 7.12
CA GLU A 97 -5.76 -10.42 7.74
C GLU A 97 -6.89 -10.01 6.81
N ARG A 98 -6.60 -9.10 5.85
CA ARG A 98 -7.58 -8.47 4.97
C ARG A 98 -7.11 -8.45 3.51
N PHE A 99 -6.66 -9.59 3.01
CA PHE A 99 -6.07 -9.68 1.68
C PHE A 99 -6.99 -9.17 0.56
N PRO A 100 -8.32 -9.41 0.58
CA PRO A 100 -9.22 -8.83 -0.43
C PRO A 100 -9.20 -7.30 -0.44
N LEU A 101 -9.23 -6.65 0.73
CA LEU A 101 -9.16 -5.18 0.83
C LEU A 101 -7.79 -4.65 0.37
N TYR A 102 -6.71 -5.35 0.77
CA TYR A 102 -5.36 -5.04 0.33
C TYR A 102 -5.22 -5.11 -1.20
N THR A 103 -5.68 -6.20 -1.80
CA THR A 103 -5.65 -6.41 -3.25
C THR A 103 -6.49 -5.37 -3.98
N PHE A 104 -7.68 -5.05 -3.45
CA PHE A 104 -8.55 -4.03 -4.02
C PHE A 104 -7.84 -2.68 -4.15
N VAL A 105 -7.18 -2.21 -3.09
CA VAL A 105 -6.44 -0.92 -3.12
C VAL A 105 -5.31 -0.95 -4.14
N VAL A 106 -4.59 -2.07 -4.25
CA VAL A 106 -3.46 -2.21 -5.18
C VAL A 106 -3.94 -2.25 -6.64
N GLN A 107 -5.01 -2.99 -6.94
CA GLN A 107 -5.56 -3.10 -8.30
C GLN A 107 -6.24 -1.82 -8.79
N HIS A 108 -6.91 -1.10 -7.88
CA HIS A 108 -7.59 0.17 -8.19
C HIS A 108 -6.71 1.38 -7.87
N ASN A 109 -5.39 1.21 -8.02
CA ASN A 109 -4.40 2.23 -7.73
C ASN A 109 -4.20 3.17 -8.93
N HIS A 110 -4.92 4.30 -8.93
CA HIS A 110 -4.74 5.35 -9.92
C HIS A 110 -3.73 6.40 -9.41
N PRO A 111 -2.80 6.89 -10.26
CA PRO A 111 -1.79 7.89 -9.87
C PRO A 111 -2.39 9.16 -9.23
N GLU A 112 -3.57 9.57 -9.69
CA GLU A 112 -4.30 10.74 -9.18
C GLU A 112 -4.69 10.61 -7.70
N ARG A 113 -4.84 9.38 -7.19
CA ARG A 113 -5.17 9.09 -5.80
C ARG A 113 -4.08 9.52 -4.82
N TYR A 114 -2.83 9.57 -5.27
CA TYR A 114 -1.70 10.06 -4.47
C TYR A 114 -1.48 11.57 -4.58
N ALA A 115 -2.26 12.25 -5.41
CA ALA A 115 -2.23 13.70 -5.50
C ALA A 115 -3.06 14.38 -4.40
N SER A 116 -4.07 13.66 -3.84
CA SER A 116 -4.96 14.19 -2.81
C SER A 116 -5.57 13.04 -1.97
N GLY A 117 -6.41 13.35 -0.99
CA GLY A 117 -7.18 12.37 -0.22
C GLY A 117 -6.35 11.49 0.71
N MET A 118 -6.89 10.31 1.04
CA MET A 118 -6.25 9.35 1.95
C MET A 118 -5.03 8.69 1.31
N GLY A 119 -5.04 8.48 0.00
CA GLY A 119 -3.89 7.95 -0.72
C GLY A 119 -2.66 8.84 -0.56
N LYS A 120 -2.83 10.16 -0.72
CA LYS A 120 -1.75 11.13 -0.45
C LYS A 120 -1.32 11.09 1.00
N ALA A 121 -2.24 11.07 1.95
CA ALA A 121 -1.90 11.06 3.37
C ALA A 121 -1.11 9.79 3.77
N VAL A 122 -1.45 8.62 3.24
CA VAL A 122 -0.71 7.37 3.42
C VAL A 122 0.67 7.48 2.79
N TRP A 123 0.76 7.97 1.55
CA TRP A 123 2.01 8.13 0.84
C TRP A 123 2.97 9.10 1.54
N ASP A 124 2.49 10.27 1.95
CA ASP A 124 3.30 11.25 2.70
C ASP A 124 3.87 10.65 4.00
N LEU A 125 3.09 9.82 4.69
CA LEU A 125 3.54 9.16 5.91
C LEU A 125 4.62 8.09 5.63
N ILE A 126 4.48 7.34 4.54
CA ILE A 126 5.47 6.34 4.10
C ILE A 126 6.77 7.04 3.71
N VAL A 127 6.71 8.08 2.86
CA VAL A 127 7.88 8.87 2.45
C VAL A 127 8.52 9.54 3.65
N GLY A 128 7.75 10.17 4.53
CA GLY A 128 8.26 10.79 5.74
C GLY A 128 8.97 9.82 6.68
N THR A 129 8.48 8.57 6.77
CA THR A 129 9.14 7.53 7.58
C THR A 129 10.43 7.05 6.92
N ALA A 130 10.43 6.81 5.61
CA ALA A 130 11.63 6.45 4.85
C ALA A 130 12.71 7.54 4.95
N SER A 131 12.30 8.80 4.78
CA SER A 131 13.19 9.98 4.89
C SER A 131 13.80 10.11 6.28
N ALA A 132 13.03 9.84 7.33
CA ALA A 132 13.55 9.90 8.71
C ALA A 132 14.60 8.81 9.00
N VAL A 133 14.48 7.64 8.35
CA VAL A 133 15.46 6.55 8.49
C VAL A 133 16.70 6.79 7.65
N SER A 134 16.54 7.26 6.41
CA SER A 134 17.67 7.50 5.49
C SER A 134 18.43 8.80 5.78
N GLY A 135 17.83 9.71 6.57
CA GLY A 135 18.36 11.06 6.80
C GLY A 135 18.29 11.97 5.57
N ARG A 136 17.52 11.61 4.54
CA ARG A 136 17.34 12.37 3.31
C ARG A 136 15.93 12.93 3.23
N PRO A 137 15.78 14.23 2.92
CA PRO A 137 14.46 14.80 2.72
C PRO A 137 13.80 14.15 1.48
N ASP A 138 12.50 13.87 1.57
CA ASP A 138 11.66 13.35 0.49
C ASP A 138 12.24 12.11 -0.22
N ASP A 139 12.76 11.14 0.55
CA ASP A 139 13.39 9.93 0.00
C ASP A 139 12.32 8.97 -0.59
N THR A 140 11.71 9.42 -1.67
CA THR A 140 10.74 8.66 -2.45
C THR A 140 11.34 7.35 -3.00
N ALA A 141 12.64 7.33 -3.32
CA ALA A 141 13.30 6.13 -3.81
C ALA A 141 13.34 5.03 -2.75
N ALA A 142 13.65 5.37 -1.49
CA ALA A 142 13.60 4.43 -0.37
C ALA A 142 12.17 3.96 -0.10
N ALA A 143 11.19 4.86 -0.16
CA ALA A 143 9.79 4.53 0.01
C ALA A 143 9.29 3.55 -1.05
N VAL A 144 9.54 3.81 -2.34
CA VAL A 144 9.16 2.94 -3.46
C VAL A 144 9.84 1.58 -3.39
N ALA A 145 11.15 1.54 -3.12
CA ALA A 145 11.89 0.27 -3.01
C ALA A 145 11.33 -0.61 -1.88
N THR A 146 11.07 0.00 -0.72
CA THR A 146 10.47 -0.69 0.43
C THR A 146 9.07 -1.20 0.09
N TRP A 147 8.23 -0.36 -0.48
CA TRP A 147 6.88 -0.74 -0.84
C TRP A 147 6.85 -1.88 -1.87
N ALA A 148 7.66 -1.80 -2.92
CA ALA A 148 7.76 -2.86 -3.92
C ALA A 148 8.20 -4.20 -3.31
N PHE A 149 9.17 -4.18 -2.38
CA PHE A 149 9.60 -5.37 -1.65
C PHE A 149 8.47 -5.95 -0.79
N LEU A 150 7.81 -5.12 0.00
CA LEU A 150 6.73 -5.56 0.89
C LEU A 150 5.52 -6.07 0.11
N HIS A 151 5.18 -5.43 -1.00
CA HIS A 151 4.11 -5.90 -1.87
C HIS A 151 4.41 -7.26 -2.48
N GLY A 152 5.61 -7.44 -3.03
CA GLY A 152 6.06 -8.74 -3.54
C GLY A 152 6.08 -9.81 -2.45
N TYR A 153 6.58 -9.48 -1.26
CA TYR A 153 6.60 -10.38 -0.12
C TYR A 153 5.19 -10.82 0.30
N ALA A 154 4.27 -9.88 0.51
CA ALA A 154 2.89 -10.16 0.91
C ALA A 154 2.15 -11.03 -0.11
N THR A 155 2.34 -10.75 -1.40
CA THR A 155 1.73 -11.52 -2.49
C THR A 155 2.25 -12.96 -2.54
N LEU A 156 3.57 -13.14 -2.42
CA LEU A 156 4.21 -14.48 -2.40
C LEU A 156 3.83 -15.25 -1.14
N GLU A 157 3.75 -14.59 0.01
CA GLU A 157 3.31 -15.20 1.27
C GLU A 157 1.87 -15.69 1.17
N HIS A 158 0.96 -14.84 0.68
CA HIS A 158 -0.46 -15.17 0.51
C HIS A 158 -0.68 -16.32 -0.48
N SER A 159 0.08 -16.36 -1.58
CA SER A 159 -0.02 -17.44 -2.58
C SER A 159 0.56 -18.77 -2.11
N GLY A 160 1.19 -18.82 -0.92
CA GLY A 160 1.87 -20.01 -0.43
C GLY A 160 3.18 -20.34 -1.16
N ALA A 161 3.73 -19.42 -1.96
CA ALA A 161 4.95 -19.63 -2.75
C ALA A 161 6.18 -19.94 -1.90
N PHE A 162 6.17 -19.56 -0.62
CA PHE A 162 7.25 -19.89 0.33
C PHE A 162 7.19 -21.33 0.87
N GLY A 163 6.15 -22.08 0.50
CA GLY A 163 5.94 -23.47 0.94
C GLY A 163 5.54 -23.60 2.42
N PRO A 164 5.38 -24.85 2.94
CA PRO A 164 4.83 -25.09 4.28
C PRO A 164 5.73 -24.56 5.41
N SER A 165 7.02 -24.40 5.18
CA SER A 165 7.97 -23.92 6.19
C SER A 165 8.05 -22.40 6.25
N GLY A 166 7.34 -21.69 5.39
CA GLY A 166 7.37 -20.23 5.30
C GLY A 166 8.73 -19.67 4.85
N PRO A 167 8.90 -18.34 4.89
CA PRO A 167 10.03 -17.61 4.30
C PRO A 167 11.33 -17.63 5.13
N LYS A 168 11.39 -18.28 6.28
CA LYS A 168 12.58 -18.50 7.14
C LYS A 168 13.56 -17.32 7.23
N GLY A 169 13.12 -16.17 7.75
CA GLY A 169 13.96 -14.98 7.94
C GLY A 169 14.21 -14.16 6.67
N GLY A 170 13.52 -14.45 5.58
CA GLY A 170 13.64 -13.68 4.33
C GLY A 170 13.20 -12.23 4.47
N LEU A 171 12.12 -11.98 5.23
CA LEU A 171 11.65 -10.64 5.53
C LEU A 171 12.69 -9.83 6.29
N GLU A 172 13.20 -10.37 7.40
CA GLU A 172 14.19 -9.71 8.27
C GLU A 172 15.45 -9.40 7.49
N ARG A 173 15.94 -10.34 6.68
CA ARG A 173 17.13 -10.13 5.85
C ARG A 173 16.90 -9.03 4.82
N GLY A 174 15.74 -8.99 4.18
CA GLY A 174 15.38 -7.91 3.25
C GLY A 174 15.32 -6.55 3.94
N LEU A 175 14.67 -6.47 5.09
CA LEU A 175 14.56 -5.23 5.87
C LEU A 175 15.93 -4.74 6.36
N GLU A 176 16.81 -5.64 6.85
CA GLU A 176 18.17 -5.27 7.24
C GLU A 176 19.00 -4.74 6.06
N ALA A 177 18.83 -5.33 4.86
CA ALA A 177 19.49 -4.84 3.65
C ALA A 177 19.04 -3.41 3.32
N PHE A 178 17.73 -3.10 3.39
CA PHE A 178 17.21 -1.74 3.20
C PHE A 178 17.74 -0.78 4.25
N LEU A 179 17.62 -1.12 5.53
CA LEU A 179 18.10 -0.26 6.62
C LEU A 179 19.61 0.00 6.53
N SER A 180 20.39 -1.01 6.16
CA SER A 180 21.83 -0.85 5.93
C SER A 180 22.10 0.09 4.75
N SER A 181 21.37 -0.04 3.63
CA SER A 181 21.51 0.82 2.46
C SER A 181 21.13 2.28 2.75
N PHE A 182 20.12 2.49 3.59
CA PHE A 182 19.70 3.83 4.02
C PHE A 182 20.78 4.51 4.86
N ARG A 183 21.43 3.78 5.77
CA ARG A 183 22.55 4.30 6.60
C ARG A 183 23.81 4.58 5.78
N SER A 184 24.12 3.76 4.79
CA SER A 184 25.34 3.86 3.99
C SER A 184 25.34 4.99 2.96
N GLY A 185 24.20 5.62 2.72
CA GLY A 185 23.96 6.58 1.65
C GLY A 185 24.12 5.93 0.27
N VAL A 186 23.15 6.09 -0.63
CA VAL A 186 23.33 5.67 -2.03
C VAL A 186 24.50 6.45 -2.61
N PRO A 187 25.53 5.81 -3.22
CA PRO A 187 26.65 6.52 -3.85
C PRO A 187 26.13 7.61 -4.77
N SER A 188 26.67 8.79 -4.68
CA SER A 188 26.30 9.91 -5.56
C SER A 188 26.44 9.51 -7.04
N ALA A 189 25.75 10.19 -7.95
CA ALA A 189 25.87 9.92 -9.39
C ALA A 189 27.34 9.97 -9.86
N ARG A 190 28.15 10.85 -9.23
CA ARG A 190 29.60 10.92 -9.46
C ARG A 190 30.33 9.66 -9.01
N GLN A 191 30.00 9.11 -7.85
CA GLN A 191 30.61 7.88 -7.35
C GLN A 191 30.21 6.67 -8.19
N ARG A 192 28.94 6.57 -8.63
CA ARG A 192 28.50 5.50 -9.55
C ARG A 192 29.21 5.57 -10.90
N ASN A 193 29.39 6.76 -11.45
CA ASN A 193 30.14 6.94 -12.71
C ASN A 193 31.63 6.60 -12.54
N ALA A 194 32.25 6.98 -11.43
CA ALA A 194 33.63 6.62 -11.12
C ALA A 194 33.84 5.11 -11.04
N VAL A 195 32.93 4.39 -10.34
CA VAL A 195 32.97 2.92 -10.26
C VAL A 195 32.76 2.28 -11.64
N ARG A 196 31.84 2.80 -12.45
CA ARG A 196 31.60 2.31 -13.81
C ARG A 196 32.79 2.56 -14.74
N THR A 197 33.46 3.72 -14.62
CA THR A 197 34.67 4.05 -15.41
C THR A 197 35.83 3.16 -15.01
N ALA A 198 36.04 2.92 -13.72
CA ALA A 198 37.07 2.01 -13.23
C ALA A 198 36.83 0.55 -13.69
N ALA A 199 35.58 0.09 -13.67
CA ALA A 199 35.21 -1.25 -14.13
C ALA A 199 35.47 -1.43 -15.64
N VAL A 200 35.20 -0.40 -16.45
CA VAL A 200 35.46 -0.43 -17.91
C VAL A 200 36.97 -0.42 -18.19
N GLN A 201 37.76 0.30 -17.43
CA GLN A 201 39.23 0.33 -17.57
C GLN A 201 39.88 -1.02 -17.19
N HIS A 202 39.33 -1.76 -16.24
CA HIS A 202 39.83 -3.08 -15.87
C HIS A 202 39.31 -4.22 -16.79
N ALA A 203 38.26 -3.98 -17.55
CA ALA A 203 37.72 -4.97 -18.50
C ALA A 203 38.40 -4.95 -19.86
N ASN A 204 39.33 -4.05 -20.16
CA ASN A 204 40.09 -3.97 -21.40
C ASN A 204 41.61 -3.96 -21.11
N PRO A 205 42.25 -5.11 -20.74
CA PRO A 205 43.68 -5.22 -20.55
C PRO A 205 44.47 -5.60 -21.82
N ALA A 206 43.89 -5.47 -23.03
CA ALA A 206 44.55 -5.89 -24.26
C ALA A 206 44.36 -4.83 -25.34
N ALA A 207 45.21 -3.80 -25.26
CA ALA A 207 45.55 -2.95 -26.41
C ALA A 207 46.92 -2.33 -26.12
N ASP A 208 47.97 -3.16 -26.23
CA ASP A 208 49.33 -2.85 -26.61
C ASP A 208 49.96 -4.05 -27.32
#